data_82fe1f3281fd169df83ee0b8396e52d7
#
_entry.id   82fe1f3281fd169df83ee0b8396e52d7
#
_cell.length_a   1.000
_cell.length_b   1.000
_cell.length_c   1.000
_cell.angle_alpha   90.00
_cell.angle_beta   90.00
_cell.angle_gamma   90.00
#
_symmetry.space_group_name_H-M   'P 1'
#
loop_
_entity.id
_entity.type
_entity.pdbx_description
1 polymer ?
#
loop_
_entity_poly.entity_id
_entity_poly.type
_entity_poly.pdbx_seq_one_letter_code
_entity_poly.pdbx_strand_id
1 'polypeptide(L)'
;MSTLTESGDMLKCSFCGKSQKQVRKLIAGPGVYICDECIGLCNEIIEEELGEAVATKTFDETELPKPKEIFAALDEYVIGQEQAKRALSVAVYNHYKRIRSRGTLTTAGKEHDDIEIAKSNILMIGPTGCGKTYLAQTLAKKLNVPFAVADATALTEAGYVGEDVENILLKLLQAADGDVKRAETGIIYIDEIDKISRKAENPSI
;
A
#
# COMPACT_ATOMS: atom_id res chain seq x y z
N MET A 1 -16.23 23.04 -60.05
CA MET A 1 -17.02 21.93 -59.51
C MET A 1 -16.09 20.73 -59.46
N SER A 2 -15.46 20.49 -58.33
CA SER A 2 -14.57 19.37 -58.13
C SER A 2 -15.10 18.61 -56.92
N THR A 3 -15.69 17.49 -57.20
CA THR A 3 -16.24 16.55 -56.21
C THR A 3 -15.10 15.88 -55.46
N LEU A 4 -14.93 16.20 -54.19
CA LEU A 4 -14.08 15.50 -53.25
C LEU A 4 -14.82 14.19 -52.90
N THR A 5 -14.33 13.06 -53.39
CA THR A 5 -14.70 11.74 -52.97
C THR A 5 -14.14 11.47 -51.58
N GLU A 6 -15.02 11.50 -50.58
CA GLU A 6 -14.72 10.99 -49.24
C GLU A 6 -14.62 9.44 -49.36
N SER A 7 -13.40 8.94 -49.52
CA SER A 7 -13.09 7.53 -49.25
C SER A 7 -13.04 7.39 -47.72
N GLY A 8 -14.15 6.94 -47.14
CA GLY A 8 -14.23 6.58 -45.75
C GLY A 8 -13.28 5.40 -45.45
N ASP A 9 -12.04 5.69 -45.18
CA ASP A 9 -11.09 4.71 -44.66
C ASP A 9 -11.62 4.25 -43.29
N MET A 10 -12.20 3.04 -43.30
CA MET A 10 -12.67 2.39 -42.06
C MET A 10 -11.46 2.18 -41.17
N LEU A 11 -11.46 2.83 -40.01
CA LEU A 11 -10.43 2.66 -38.98
C LEU A 11 -10.26 1.17 -38.64
N LYS A 12 -9.01 0.69 -38.68
CA LYS A 12 -8.66 -0.70 -38.41
C LYS A 12 -7.66 -0.78 -37.28
N CYS A 13 -7.76 -1.83 -36.50
CA CYS A 13 -6.75 -2.14 -35.50
C CYS A 13 -5.38 -2.37 -36.17
N SER A 14 -4.35 -1.68 -35.73
CA SER A 14 -2.98 -1.78 -36.26
C SER A 14 -2.31 -3.11 -35.88
N PHE A 15 -2.83 -3.82 -34.88
CA PHE A 15 -2.31 -5.11 -34.45
C PHE A 15 -2.93 -6.30 -35.17
N CYS A 16 -4.26 -6.39 -35.22
CA CYS A 16 -4.95 -7.55 -35.80
C CYS A 16 -5.67 -7.26 -37.15
N GLY A 17 -5.71 -6.00 -37.60
CA GLY A 17 -6.34 -5.60 -38.84
C GLY A 17 -7.89 -5.56 -38.85
N LYS A 18 -8.55 -5.93 -37.73
CA LYS A 18 -10.02 -5.89 -37.62
C LYS A 18 -10.52 -4.44 -37.72
N SER A 19 -11.61 -4.26 -38.44
CA SER A 19 -12.25 -2.95 -38.59
C SER A 19 -13.03 -2.56 -37.32
N GLN A 20 -13.30 -1.26 -37.16
CA GLN A 20 -14.08 -0.74 -36.06
C GLN A 20 -15.46 -1.39 -35.88
N LYS A 21 -16.05 -1.93 -36.95
CA LYS A 21 -17.34 -2.62 -36.90
C LYS A 21 -17.26 -4.05 -36.33
N GLN A 22 -16.06 -4.63 -36.31
CA GLN A 22 -15.80 -6.01 -35.86
C GLN A 22 -15.32 -6.10 -34.42
N VAL A 23 -15.06 -4.97 -33.76
CA VAL A 23 -14.55 -4.89 -32.41
C VAL A 23 -15.49 -4.04 -31.54
N ARG A 24 -15.50 -4.26 -30.24
CA ARG A 24 -16.35 -3.49 -29.31
C ARG A 24 -15.87 -2.07 -29.14
N LYS A 25 -14.55 -1.89 -29.10
CA LYS A 25 -13.92 -0.58 -28.94
C LYS A 25 -12.60 -0.52 -29.68
N LEU A 26 -12.32 0.64 -30.28
CA LEU A 26 -11.04 0.94 -30.91
C LEU A 26 -10.46 2.17 -30.22
N ILE A 27 -9.26 2.06 -29.69
CA ILE A 27 -8.53 3.13 -29.01
C ILE A 27 -7.54 3.72 -30.02
N ALA A 28 -7.59 5.04 -30.18
CA ALA A 28 -6.73 5.78 -31.08
C ALA A 28 -5.48 6.28 -30.35
N GLY A 29 -4.33 6.06 -30.94
CA GLY A 29 -3.05 6.65 -30.58
C GLY A 29 -2.51 7.53 -31.74
N PRO A 30 -1.34 8.13 -31.59
CA PRO A 30 -0.71 8.93 -32.65
C PRO A 30 -0.38 8.04 -33.86
N GLY A 31 -1.26 8.02 -34.88
CA GLY A 31 -1.07 7.25 -36.11
C GLY A 31 -1.33 5.73 -36.01
N VAL A 32 -1.83 5.24 -34.87
CA VAL A 32 -2.11 3.82 -34.63
C VAL A 32 -3.45 3.61 -33.92
N TYR A 33 -4.04 2.42 -34.11
CA TYR A 33 -5.27 2.02 -33.44
C TYR A 33 -5.12 0.64 -32.83
N ILE A 34 -5.64 0.42 -31.62
CA ILE A 34 -5.65 -0.88 -30.96
C ILE A 34 -7.07 -1.22 -30.53
N CYS A 35 -7.51 -2.47 -30.74
CA CYS A 35 -8.84 -2.92 -30.32
C CYS A 35 -8.81 -3.55 -28.93
N ASP A 36 -9.98 -3.64 -28.32
CA ASP A 36 -10.20 -4.27 -27.01
C ASP A 36 -9.70 -5.72 -26.92
N GLU A 37 -9.86 -6.50 -27.97
CA GLU A 37 -9.35 -7.89 -28.01
C GLU A 37 -7.81 -7.93 -27.97
N CYS A 38 -7.13 -7.04 -28.73
CA CYS A 38 -5.67 -6.99 -28.69
C CYS A 38 -5.13 -6.44 -27.35
N ILE A 39 -5.86 -5.56 -26.69
CA ILE A 39 -5.52 -5.11 -25.33
C ILE A 39 -5.62 -6.28 -24.35
N GLY A 40 -6.70 -7.08 -24.44
CA GLY A 40 -6.84 -8.29 -23.62
C GLY A 40 -5.67 -9.24 -23.79
N LEU A 41 -5.31 -9.53 -25.04
CA LEU A 41 -4.16 -10.40 -25.35
C LEU A 41 -2.82 -9.82 -24.85
N CYS A 42 -2.61 -8.51 -25.00
CA CYS A 42 -1.40 -7.86 -24.47
C CYS A 42 -1.34 -7.94 -22.94
N ASN A 43 -2.47 -7.78 -22.25
CA ASN A 43 -2.52 -7.91 -20.79
C ASN A 43 -2.22 -9.35 -20.35
N GLU A 44 -2.77 -10.37 -21.05
CA GLU A 44 -2.46 -11.79 -20.78
C GLU A 44 -0.96 -12.07 -20.93
N ILE A 45 -0.34 -11.60 -22.03
CA ILE A 45 1.11 -11.77 -22.26
C ILE A 45 1.93 -11.02 -21.18
N ILE A 46 1.53 -9.81 -20.82
CA ILE A 46 2.18 -9.03 -19.78
C ILE A 46 2.05 -9.73 -18.42
N GLU A 47 0.89 -10.29 -18.11
CA GLU A 47 0.67 -11.07 -16.90
C GLU A 47 1.49 -12.37 -16.89
N GLU A 48 1.68 -13.01 -18.03
CA GLU A 48 2.44 -14.25 -18.16
C GLU A 48 3.96 -13.99 -18.11
N GLU A 49 4.48 -12.94 -18.76
CA GLU A 49 5.91 -12.62 -18.80
C GLU A 49 6.39 -11.80 -17.60
N LEU A 50 5.54 -10.93 -17.06
CA LEU A 50 5.82 -10.11 -15.87
C LEU A 50 5.16 -10.63 -14.59
N GLY A 51 4.38 -11.71 -14.69
CA GLY A 51 3.54 -12.24 -13.62
C GLY A 51 4.27 -12.70 -12.36
N GLU A 52 5.58 -12.87 -12.40
CA GLU A 52 6.40 -13.02 -11.19
C GLU A 52 6.88 -11.67 -10.62
N ALA A 53 6.86 -10.60 -11.42
CA ALA A 53 7.36 -9.28 -11.02
C ALA A 53 6.26 -8.25 -10.70
N VAL A 54 5.02 -8.46 -11.17
CA VAL A 54 3.92 -7.46 -11.06
C VAL A 54 2.67 -7.99 -10.37
N ALA A 55 2.71 -9.18 -9.77
CA ALA A 55 1.68 -9.57 -8.81
C ALA A 55 1.85 -8.84 -7.47
N THR A 56 2.16 -7.56 -7.50
CA THR A 56 1.82 -6.66 -6.40
C THR A 56 0.32 -6.45 -6.45
N LYS A 57 -0.44 -7.45 -5.95
CA LYS A 57 -1.82 -7.22 -5.55
C LYS A 57 -1.79 -5.98 -4.66
N THR A 58 -2.19 -4.85 -5.23
CA THR A 58 -2.37 -3.64 -4.44
C THR A 58 -3.33 -4.00 -3.30
N PHE A 59 -3.07 -3.51 -2.12
CA PHE A 59 -3.86 -3.76 -0.90
C PHE A 59 -5.39 -3.61 -1.12
N ASP A 60 -5.80 -3.01 -2.23
CA ASP A 60 -7.18 -2.70 -2.61
C ASP A 60 -7.96 -3.89 -3.19
N GLU A 61 -7.29 -4.91 -3.74
CA GLU A 61 -7.94 -6.05 -4.40
C GLU A 61 -8.19 -7.26 -3.49
N THR A 62 -7.50 -7.35 -2.35
CA THR A 62 -7.70 -8.42 -1.38
C THR A 62 -8.73 -8.00 -0.34
N GLU A 63 -9.70 -8.87 -0.06
CA GLU A 63 -10.62 -8.68 1.05
C GLU A 63 -9.82 -8.54 2.35
N LEU A 64 -10.01 -7.41 3.08
CA LEU A 64 -9.32 -7.15 4.34
C LEU A 64 -9.60 -8.30 5.32
N PRO A 65 -8.59 -9.04 5.80
CA PRO A 65 -8.81 -10.16 6.70
C PRO A 65 -9.48 -9.68 7.99
N LYS A 66 -10.45 -10.46 8.46
CA LYS A 66 -11.19 -10.15 9.70
C LYS A 66 -10.26 -10.23 10.93
N PRO A 67 -10.58 -9.53 12.03
CA PRO A 67 -9.74 -9.57 13.24
C PRO A 67 -9.43 -10.98 13.74
N LYS A 68 -10.37 -11.90 13.59
CA LYS A 68 -10.19 -13.32 13.97
C LYS A 68 -9.13 -14.03 13.09
N GLU A 69 -9.08 -13.70 11.81
CA GLU A 69 -8.12 -14.25 10.86
C GLU A 69 -6.72 -13.67 11.08
N ILE A 70 -6.66 -12.35 11.37
CA ILE A 70 -5.41 -11.68 11.75
C ILE A 70 -4.87 -12.30 13.04
N PHE A 71 -5.72 -12.48 14.05
CA PHE A 71 -5.35 -13.12 15.31
C PHE A 71 -4.81 -14.52 15.08
N ALA A 72 -5.53 -15.38 14.34
CA ALA A 72 -5.11 -16.74 14.06
C ALA A 72 -3.74 -16.80 13.37
N ALA A 73 -3.51 -15.92 12.40
CA ALA A 73 -2.23 -15.84 11.73
C ALA A 73 -1.10 -15.36 12.65
N LEU A 74 -1.36 -14.42 13.58
CA LEU A 74 -0.37 -14.04 14.59
C LEU A 74 -0.10 -15.18 15.59
N ASP A 75 -1.10 -15.97 15.89
CA ASP A 75 -1.00 -17.10 16.84
C ASP A 75 -0.13 -18.23 16.32
N GLU A 76 -0.04 -18.40 14.99
CA GLU A 76 0.86 -19.35 14.36
C GLU A 76 2.35 -19.03 14.58
N TYR A 77 2.71 -17.77 14.73
CA TYR A 77 4.10 -17.31 14.80
C TYR A 77 4.51 -16.83 16.20
N VAL A 78 3.57 -16.29 16.97
CA VAL A 78 3.84 -15.68 18.27
C VAL A 78 3.18 -16.49 19.38
N ILE A 79 3.99 -17.10 20.24
CA ILE A 79 3.51 -17.90 21.38
C ILE A 79 3.08 -16.97 22.51
N GLY A 80 1.89 -17.19 23.07
CA GLY A 80 1.35 -16.36 24.15
C GLY A 80 0.90 -14.97 23.68
N GLN A 81 0.91 -13.98 24.56
CA GLN A 81 0.54 -12.59 24.27
C GLN A 81 -0.89 -12.41 23.71
N GLU A 82 -1.83 -13.23 24.12
CA GLU A 82 -3.19 -13.27 23.54
C GLU A 82 -3.91 -11.92 23.57
N GLN A 83 -3.80 -11.18 24.69
CA GLN A 83 -4.45 -9.88 24.81
C GLN A 83 -3.86 -8.87 23.81
N ALA A 84 -2.54 -8.85 23.67
CA ALA A 84 -1.86 -7.97 22.71
C ALA A 84 -2.24 -8.34 21.27
N LYS A 85 -2.25 -9.62 20.92
CA LYS A 85 -2.67 -10.10 19.58
C LYS A 85 -4.11 -9.71 19.27
N ARG A 86 -5.05 -9.85 20.21
CA ARG A 86 -6.45 -9.45 20.04
C ARG A 86 -6.58 -7.94 19.83
N ALA A 87 -5.97 -7.14 20.72
CA ALA A 87 -6.03 -5.69 20.62
C ALA A 87 -5.44 -5.18 19.30
N LEU A 88 -4.27 -5.71 18.91
CA LEU A 88 -3.60 -5.35 17.68
C LEU A 88 -4.43 -5.74 16.44
N SER A 89 -5.01 -6.94 16.41
CA SER A 89 -5.85 -7.41 15.32
C SER A 89 -7.07 -6.51 15.08
N VAL A 90 -7.73 -6.08 16.14
CA VAL A 90 -8.88 -5.17 16.04
C VAL A 90 -8.45 -3.76 15.64
N ALA A 91 -7.40 -3.22 16.26
CA ALA A 91 -6.92 -1.87 15.97
C ALA A 91 -6.49 -1.72 14.51
N VAL A 92 -5.75 -2.70 14.00
CA VAL A 92 -5.27 -2.70 12.62
C VAL A 92 -6.41 -2.89 11.62
N TYR A 93 -7.33 -3.81 11.89
CA TYR A 93 -8.52 -3.96 11.05
C TYR A 93 -9.31 -2.65 10.94
N ASN A 94 -9.56 -1.98 12.06
CA ASN A 94 -10.26 -0.70 12.07
C ASN A 94 -9.50 0.38 11.30
N HIS A 95 -8.17 0.41 11.41
CA HIS A 95 -7.33 1.34 10.69
C HIS A 95 -7.48 1.16 9.16
N TYR A 96 -7.30 -0.05 8.66
CA TYR A 96 -7.39 -0.31 7.21
C TYR A 96 -8.82 -0.20 6.68
N LYS A 97 -9.81 -0.59 7.48
CA LYS A 97 -11.22 -0.35 7.13
C LYS A 97 -11.53 1.13 6.95
N ARG A 98 -10.97 1.99 7.82
CA ARG A 98 -11.08 3.44 7.70
C ARG A 98 -10.42 3.98 6.43
N ILE A 99 -9.22 3.50 6.07
CA ILE A 99 -8.54 3.91 4.83
C ILE A 99 -9.40 3.57 3.62
N ARG A 100 -9.97 2.38 3.58
CA ARG A 100 -10.86 1.94 2.49
C ARG A 100 -12.15 2.76 2.40
N SER A 101 -12.78 3.08 3.53
CA SER A 101 -14.03 3.87 3.53
C SER A 101 -13.82 5.29 3.03
N ARG A 102 -12.65 5.90 3.25
CA ARG A 102 -12.32 7.23 2.70
C ARG A 102 -12.30 7.23 1.16
N GLY A 103 -11.84 6.17 0.53
CA GLY A 103 -11.86 6.02 -0.93
C GLY A 103 -13.27 5.87 -1.52
N THR A 104 -14.22 5.33 -0.77
CA THR A 104 -15.60 5.07 -1.24
C THR A 104 -16.55 6.25 -1.01
N LEU A 105 -16.25 7.14 -0.09
CA LEU A 105 -17.09 8.31 0.24
C LEU A 105 -17.07 9.40 -0.85
N THR A 106 -16.11 9.38 -1.77
CA THR A 106 -16.04 10.33 -2.88
C THR A 106 -16.97 10.02 -4.03
N THR A 107 -17.63 8.85 -4.07
CA THR A 107 -18.46 8.41 -5.20
C THR A 107 -19.93 8.22 -4.90
N ALA A 108 -20.38 8.28 -3.65
CA ALA A 108 -21.77 8.13 -3.28
C ALA A 108 -22.25 9.37 -2.52
N GLY A 109 -22.86 10.31 -3.24
CA GLY A 109 -23.59 11.46 -2.66
C GLY A 109 -24.76 11.03 -1.79
N LYS A 110 -24.48 10.57 -0.58
CA LYS A 110 -25.46 10.43 0.52
C LYS A 110 -24.92 11.21 1.70
N GLU A 111 -25.69 12.23 2.08
CA GLU A 111 -25.61 12.91 3.36
C GLU A 111 -25.71 11.85 4.48
N HIS A 112 -24.60 11.30 4.90
CA HIS A 112 -24.48 10.58 6.15
C HIS A 112 -23.50 11.36 7.01
N ASP A 113 -23.95 11.68 8.22
CA ASP A 113 -23.21 12.27 9.32
C ASP A 113 -21.72 12.11 9.17
N ASP A 114 -21.00 13.22 9.07
CA ASP A 114 -19.54 13.32 8.98
C ASP A 114 -18.88 12.80 10.25
N ILE A 115 -18.98 11.49 10.51
CA ILE A 115 -18.24 10.84 11.58
C ILE A 115 -16.82 10.66 11.07
N GLU A 116 -15.97 11.61 11.41
CA GLU A 116 -14.54 11.51 11.14
C GLU A 116 -13.89 10.58 12.18
N ILE A 117 -13.55 9.36 11.75
CA ILE A 117 -12.81 8.41 12.60
C ILE A 117 -11.34 8.85 12.60
N ALA A 118 -10.87 9.34 13.73
CA ALA A 118 -9.49 9.77 13.90
C ALA A 118 -8.49 8.61 13.71
N LYS A 119 -7.29 8.94 13.21
CA LYS A 119 -6.17 8.00 13.13
C LYS A 119 -5.63 7.73 14.54
N SER A 120 -5.51 6.46 14.92
CA SER A 120 -4.90 6.06 16.18
C SER A 120 -3.55 5.39 15.93
N ASN A 121 -2.53 5.82 16.67
CA ASN A 121 -1.26 5.11 16.79
C ASN A 121 -1.39 4.04 17.88
N ILE A 122 -0.61 2.96 17.77
CA ILE A 122 -0.62 1.85 18.74
C ILE A 122 0.65 1.94 19.57
N LEU A 123 0.51 2.01 20.89
CA LEU A 123 1.62 1.96 21.83
C LEU A 123 1.77 0.52 22.36
N MET A 124 2.96 -0.06 22.17
CA MET A 124 3.31 -1.39 22.67
C MET A 124 4.28 -1.27 23.83
N ILE A 125 3.86 -1.69 25.04
CA ILE A 125 4.64 -1.64 26.26
C ILE A 125 4.94 -3.06 26.72
N GLY A 126 6.20 -3.32 27.09
CA GLY A 126 6.62 -4.61 27.65
C GLY A 126 8.14 -4.71 27.74
N PRO A 127 8.68 -5.69 28.48
CA PRO A 127 10.12 -5.88 28.63
C PRO A 127 10.81 -6.19 27.29
N THR A 128 12.11 -5.98 27.24
CA THR A 128 12.93 -6.37 26.09
C THR A 128 12.84 -7.87 25.86
N GLY A 129 12.78 -8.30 24.60
CA GLY A 129 12.69 -9.71 24.24
C GLY A 129 11.28 -10.33 24.31
N CYS A 130 10.23 -9.59 24.71
CA CYS A 130 8.87 -10.13 24.74
C CYS A 130 8.17 -10.22 23.37
N GLY A 131 8.87 -9.91 22.28
CA GLY A 131 8.39 -10.10 20.90
C GLY A 131 7.63 -8.92 20.29
N LYS A 132 7.73 -7.68 20.85
CA LYS A 132 7.01 -6.51 20.33
C LYS A 132 7.28 -6.25 18.84
N THR A 133 8.54 -6.14 18.46
CA THR A 133 8.97 -5.91 17.07
C THR A 133 8.57 -7.06 16.15
N TYR A 134 8.75 -8.28 16.63
CA TYR A 134 8.38 -9.49 15.87
C TYR A 134 6.88 -9.57 15.60
N LEU A 135 6.05 -9.19 16.56
CA LEU A 135 4.60 -9.14 16.42
C LEU A 135 4.19 -8.13 15.35
N ALA A 136 4.78 -6.93 15.35
CA ALA A 136 4.51 -5.90 14.36
C ALA A 136 4.98 -6.31 12.95
N GLN A 137 6.14 -6.94 12.85
CA GLN A 137 6.68 -7.44 11.59
C GLN A 137 5.83 -8.58 11.00
N THR A 138 5.40 -9.53 11.83
CA THR A 138 4.54 -10.63 11.41
C THR A 138 3.19 -10.11 10.92
N LEU A 139 2.64 -9.09 11.59
CA LEU A 139 1.42 -8.42 11.18
C LEU A 139 1.55 -7.78 9.80
N ALA A 140 2.61 -6.98 9.57
CA ALA A 140 2.85 -6.32 8.28
C ALA A 140 3.00 -7.34 7.15
N LYS A 141 3.70 -8.44 7.40
CA LYS A 141 3.84 -9.57 6.46
C LYS A 141 2.49 -10.22 6.14
N LYS A 142 1.64 -10.44 7.14
CA LYS A 142 0.30 -11.03 6.94
C LYS A 142 -0.62 -10.12 6.13
N LEU A 143 -0.51 -8.83 6.32
CA LEU A 143 -1.29 -7.82 5.58
C LEU A 143 -0.70 -7.49 4.21
N ASN A 144 0.50 -8.01 3.91
CA ASN A 144 1.24 -7.72 2.70
C ASN A 144 1.44 -6.20 2.47
N VAL A 145 1.83 -5.49 3.54
CA VAL A 145 2.11 -4.05 3.50
C VAL A 145 3.58 -3.77 3.77
N PRO A 146 4.14 -2.67 3.23
CA PRO A 146 5.51 -2.25 3.53
C PRO A 146 5.73 -2.07 5.03
N PHE A 147 6.92 -2.44 5.51
CA PHE A 147 7.28 -2.36 6.92
C PHE A 147 8.64 -1.70 7.10
N ALA A 148 8.69 -0.63 7.88
CA ALA A 148 9.93 0.04 8.25
C ALA A 148 10.11 0.05 9.76
N VAL A 149 11.36 -0.16 10.20
CA VAL A 149 11.78 -0.07 11.60
C VAL A 149 12.66 1.14 11.76
N ALA A 150 12.38 1.94 12.77
CA ALA A 150 13.20 3.06 13.20
C ALA A 150 13.54 2.91 14.69
N ASP A 151 14.77 3.24 15.05
CA ASP A 151 15.19 3.35 16.43
C ASP A 151 15.09 4.83 16.86
N ALA A 152 14.27 5.09 17.86
CA ALA A 152 14.07 6.46 18.33
C ALA A 152 15.33 7.10 18.92
N THR A 153 16.31 6.30 19.36
CA THR A 153 17.57 6.80 19.92
C THR A 153 18.54 7.29 18.84
N ALA A 154 18.38 6.80 17.61
CA ALA A 154 19.19 7.22 16.46
C ALA A 154 18.68 8.52 15.83
N LEU A 155 17.47 8.94 16.16
CA LEU A 155 16.83 10.12 15.58
C LEU A 155 17.40 11.40 16.23
N THR A 156 17.83 12.33 15.41
CA THR A 156 18.31 13.64 15.84
C THR A 156 17.53 14.75 15.15
N GLU A 157 17.62 15.97 15.70
CA GLU A 157 17.10 17.14 15.02
C GLU A 157 17.88 17.40 13.73
N ALA A 158 17.19 17.89 12.70
CA ALA A 158 17.78 18.21 11.41
C ALA A 158 19.02 19.09 11.57
N GLY A 159 20.16 18.64 11.04
CA GLY A 159 21.46 19.33 11.09
C GLY A 159 22.43 18.84 12.17
N TYR A 160 22.04 17.87 12.99
CA TYR A 160 22.96 17.17 13.91
C TYR A 160 23.35 15.80 13.36
N VAL A 161 24.43 15.22 13.89
CA VAL A 161 24.92 13.90 13.49
C VAL A 161 23.96 12.83 14.00
N GLY A 162 23.18 12.23 13.09
CA GLY A 162 22.22 11.18 13.40
C GLY A 162 21.31 10.91 12.19
N GLU A 163 20.33 10.04 12.35
CA GLU A 163 19.32 9.79 11.32
C GLU A 163 18.22 10.87 11.39
N ASP A 164 17.96 11.54 10.27
CA ASP A 164 16.83 12.45 10.15
C ASP A 164 15.50 11.69 10.13
N VAL A 165 14.43 12.32 10.63
CA VAL A 165 13.08 11.73 10.63
C VAL A 165 12.62 11.34 9.22
N GLU A 166 13.07 12.08 8.20
CA GLU A 166 12.82 11.80 6.79
C GLU A 166 13.37 10.45 6.34
N ASN A 167 14.45 9.96 6.96
CA ASN A 167 15.02 8.65 6.65
C ASN A 167 14.07 7.50 6.99
N ILE A 168 13.15 7.68 7.94
CA ILE A 168 12.10 6.69 8.25
C ILE A 168 11.17 6.51 7.05
N LEU A 169 10.76 7.64 6.45
CA LEU A 169 9.90 7.61 5.26
C LEU A 169 10.66 7.03 4.05
N LEU A 170 11.94 7.33 3.92
CA LEU A 170 12.78 6.75 2.88
C LEU A 170 12.90 5.22 3.03
N LYS A 171 13.12 4.72 4.26
CA LYS A 171 13.13 3.28 4.55
C LYS A 171 11.79 2.62 4.20
N LEU A 172 10.66 3.29 4.50
CA LEU A 172 9.33 2.79 4.14
C LEU A 172 9.11 2.78 2.63
N LEU A 173 9.55 3.83 1.92
CA LEU A 173 9.47 3.91 0.47
C LEU A 173 10.33 2.84 -0.21
N GLN A 174 11.51 2.56 0.32
CA GLN A 174 12.36 1.46 -0.14
C GLN A 174 11.68 0.10 0.06
N ALA A 175 11.04 -0.12 1.22
CA ALA A 175 10.27 -1.34 1.50
C ALA A 175 9.02 -1.47 0.61
N ALA A 176 8.58 -0.38 -0.02
CA ALA A 176 7.49 -0.32 -0.99
C ALA A 176 7.98 -0.38 -2.45
N ASP A 177 9.26 -0.68 -2.69
CA ASP A 177 9.89 -0.70 -4.02
C ASP A 177 9.77 0.64 -4.79
N GLY A 178 9.71 1.76 -4.06
CA GLY A 178 9.56 3.11 -4.60
C GLY A 178 8.11 3.51 -4.92
N ASP A 179 7.14 2.64 -4.71
CA ASP A 179 5.72 2.96 -4.92
C ASP A 179 5.15 3.76 -3.74
N VAL A 180 4.87 5.04 -3.98
CA VAL A 180 4.33 5.97 -2.97
C VAL A 180 2.95 5.51 -2.47
N LYS A 181 2.06 5.06 -3.36
CA LYS A 181 0.72 4.60 -2.96
C LYS A 181 0.78 3.38 -2.07
N ARG A 182 1.68 2.46 -2.36
CA ARG A 182 1.93 1.29 -1.54
C ARG A 182 2.55 1.70 -0.20
N ALA A 183 3.49 2.65 -0.18
CA ALA A 183 4.09 3.18 1.04
C ALA A 183 3.07 3.86 1.97
N GLU A 184 2.06 4.56 1.44
CA GLU A 184 0.98 5.19 2.22
C GLU A 184 0.17 4.20 3.07
N THR A 185 0.14 2.92 2.68
CA THR A 185 -0.52 1.84 3.43
C THR A 185 0.43 1.10 4.36
N GLY A 186 1.70 1.47 4.40
CA GLY A 186 2.74 0.81 5.17
C GLY A 186 2.63 1.00 6.68
N ILE A 187 3.41 0.20 7.40
CA ILE A 187 3.53 0.26 8.86
C ILE A 187 4.93 0.71 9.23
N ILE A 188 5.02 1.74 10.05
CA ILE A 188 6.26 2.19 10.69
C ILE A 188 6.25 1.72 12.14
N TYR A 189 7.28 0.99 12.54
CA TYR A 189 7.53 0.60 13.92
C TYR A 189 8.68 1.44 14.48
N ILE A 190 8.38 2.22 15.52
CA ILE A 190 9.39 3.03 16.20
C ILE A 190 9.73 2.32 17.50
N ASP A 191 10.98 1.83 17.59
CA ASP A 191 11.48 1.19 18.80
C ASP A 191 12.10 2.22 19.76
N GLU A 192 12.22 1.86 21.02
CA GLU A 192 12.90 2.62 22.09
C GLU A 192 12.41 4.07 22.29
N ILE A 193 11.13 4.33 21.97
CA ILE A 193 10.52 5.67 22.06
C ILE A 193 10.64 6.28 23.48
N ASP A 194 10.73 5.46 24.51
CA ASP A 194 10.90 5.88 25.91
C ASP A 194 12.28 6.49 26.19
N LYS A 195 13.24 6.30 25.32
CA LYS A 195 14.61 6.83 25.48
C LYS A 195 14.79 8.24 24.93
N ILE A 196 13.88 8.73 24.10
CA ILE A 196 13.94 10.11 23.55
C ILE A 196 13.99 11.17 24.66
N SER A 197 13.29 10.97 25.76
CA SER A 197 13.23 11.94 26.86
C SER A 197 14.42 11.90 27.83
N ARG A 198 15.31 10.92 27.70
CA ARG A 198 16.54 10.88 28.50
C ARG A 198 17.55 11.85 27.91
N LYS A 199 17.60 13.06 28.46
CA LYS A 199 18.73 13.96 28.23
C LYS A 199 19.99 13.18 28.60
N ALA A 200 20.91 13.03 27.63
CA ALA A 200 22.25 12.59 27.96
C ALA A 200 22.79 13.58 29.04
N GLU A 201 22.99 13.10 30.25
CA GLU A 201 23.86 13.76 31.19
C GLU A 201 25.27 13.67 30.61
N ASN A 202 25.59 14.56 29.68
CA ASN A 202 26.96 14.87 29.36
C ASN A 202 27.45 15.71 30.57
N PRO A 203 28.36 15.17 31.42
CA PRO A 203 29.07 16.02 32.34
C PRO A 203 29.87 16.96 31.44
N SER A 204 29.48 18.22 31.42
CA SER A 204 30.33 19.28 30.85
C SER A 204 31.62 19.29 31.65
N ILE A 205 32.69 18.89 30.95
CA ILE A 205 34.07 19.09 31.44
C ILE A 205 34.38 20.58 31.44
#